data_401fd94bfa48968c544dc9188b69bbed
#
_entry.id   401fd94bfa48968c544dc9188b69bbed
#
_cell.length_a   1.000
_cell.length_b   1.000
_cell.length_c   1.000
_cell.angle_alpha   90.00
_cell.angle_beta   90.00
_cell.angle_gamma   90.00
#
_symmetry.space_group_name_H-M   'P 1'
#
loop_
_entity.id
_entity.type
_entity.pdbx_description
1 polymer ?
#
loop_
_entity_poly.entity_id
_entity_poly.type
_entity_poly.pdbx_seq_one_letter_code
_entity_poly.pdbx_strand_id
1 'polypeptide(L)'
;MKKLIAISLMLTVLAGACAVMAEGAAVMSHADYVAAELDTEVTVETYVQAKQSWWDNKATIYTQAADGAYFIYEMPISQEDYDKLVPGTKIKVTGYKAEWSGEVEITDAKYEVVEGDTFVAEAADVTALLGTDELVAHQNELVSFKGMTIEAYDETGAAFAYKNANDKTDDLYFKASKDGKTYDFCVEFYLCGKDTDVYKAVEALKVGDVVDMEGFLYWYNGANPHITSVKAAQ
;
A
#
# COMPACT_ATOMS: atom_id res chain seq x y z
N MET A 1 -80.56 -11.12 40.35
CA MET A 1 -79.72 -11.84 39.37
C MET A 1 -79.09 -10.78 38.51
N LYS A 2 -77.85 -10.43 38.85
CA LYS A 2 -77.06 -9.40 38.12
C LYS A 2 -76.03 -10.12 37.28
N LYS A 3 -76.12 -10.01 35.95
CA LYS A 3 -75.15 -10.55 34.97
C LYS A 3 -73.99 -9.56 34.83
N LEU A 4 -72.79 -9.95 35.21
CA LEU A 4 -71.54 -9.26 34.93
C LEU A 4 -71.11 -9.62 33.53
N ILE A 5 -70.97 -8.61 32.66
CA ILE A 5 -70.34 -8.74 31.34
C ILE A 5 -68.88 -8.36 31.50
N ALA A 6 -67.98 -9.32 31.31
CA ALA A 6 -66.54 -9.08 31.25
C ALA A 6 -66.15 -8.64 29.84
N ILE A 7 -65.68 -7.39 29.71
CA ILE A 7 -65.11 -6.91 28.45
C ILE A 7 -63.61 -7.26 28.45
N SER A 8 -63.23 -8.18 27.59
CA SER A 8 -61.81 -8.53 27.35
C SER A 8 -61.22 -7.50 26.39
N LEU A 9 -60.28 -6.72 26.90
CA LEU A 9 -59.51 -5.76 26.11
C LEU A 9 -58.32 -6.50 25.53
N MET A 10 -58.37 -6.81 24.23
CA MET A 10 -57.27 -7.46 23.50
C MET A 10 -56.26 -6.39 23.05
N LEU A 11 -55.16 -6.29 23.76
CA LEU A 11 -54.06 -5.38 23.45
C LEU A 11 -53.17 -6.02 22.36
N THR A 12 -53.39 -5.59 21.11
CA THR A 12 -52.50 -5.95 19.97
C THR A 12 -51.21 -5.15 20.07
N VAL A 13 -50.12 -5.78 20.52
CA VAL A 13 -48.80 -5.24 20.42
C VAL A 13 -48.34 -5.38 18.97
N LEU A 14 -48.30 -4.27 18.26
CA LEU A 14 -47.69 -4.19 16.93
C LEU A 14 -46.18 -4.16 17.14
N ALA A 15 -45.52 -5.32 17.02
CA ALA A 15 -44.04 -5.38 16.98
C ALA A 15 -43.58 -4.78 15.64
N GLY A 16 -43.25 -3.50 15.66
CA GLY A 16 -42.50 -2.88 14.57
C GLY A 16 -41.10 -3.49 14.50
N ALA A 17 -40.85 -4.33 13.50
CA ALA A 17 -39.49 -4.73 13.15
C ALA A 17 -38.80 -3.48 12.58
N CYS A 18 -38.02 -2.78 13.44
CA CYS A 18 -37.00 -1.88 12.95
C CYS A 18 -35.96 -2.75 12.22
N ALA A 19 -36.00 -2.72 10.89
CA ALA A 19 -34.85 -3.15 10.09
C ALA A 19 -33.71 -2.21 10.49
N VAL A 20 -32.80 -2.68 11.34
CA VAL A 20 -31.49 -2.06 11.51
C VAL A 20 -30.79 -2.26 10.17
N MET A 21 -30.81 -1.24 9.33
CA MET A 21 -29.88 -1.13 8.21
C MET A 21 -28.51 -1.17 8.89
N ALA A 22 -27.71 -2.18 8.61
CA ALA A 22 -26.32 -2.19 9.01
C ALA A 22 -25.69 -0.94 8.39
N GLU A 23 -25.47 0.10 9.19
CA GLU A 23 -24.61 1.21 8.80
C GLU A 23 -23.26 0.57 8.46
N GLY A 24 -22.83 0.75 7.22
CA GLY A 24 -21.48 0.31 6.82
C GLY A 24 -20.47 0.92 7.80
N ALA A 25 -19.43 0.16 8.14
CA ALA A 25 -18.40 0.64 9.06
C ALA A 25 -17.96 2.06 8.69
N ALA A 26 -17.82 2.93 9.70
CA ALA A 26 -17.42 4.32 9.48
C ALA A 26 -16.01 4.35 8.87
N VAL A 27 -15.85 5.18 7.84
CA VAL A 27 -14.54 5.40 7.22
C VAL A 27 -13.63 6.13 8.21
N MET A 28 -12.45 5.57 8.43
CA MET A 28 -11.41 6.14 9.29
C MET A 28 -10.60 7.18 8.54
N SER A 29 -10.12 8.21 9.22
CA SER A 29 -9.00 9.03 8.74
C SER A 29 -7.70 8.24 8.80
N HIS A 30 -6.67 8.67 8.05
CA HIS A 30 -5.35 8.03 8.14
C HIS A 30 -4.78 8.08 9.57
N ALA A 31 -4.99 9.17 10.29
CA ALA A 31 -4.55 9.30 11.68
C ALA A 31 -5.24 8.28 12.60
N ASP A 32 -6.54 8.02 12.42
CA ASP A 32 -7.26 7.00 13.18
C ASP A 32 -6.79 5.59 12.81
N TYR A 33 -6.51 5.34 11.53
CA TYR A 33 -5.91 4.08 11.08
C TYR A 33 -4.53 3.84 11.70
N VAL A 34 -3.67 4.84 11.72
CA VAL A 34 -2.33 4.73 12.34
C VAL A 34 -2.47 4.44 13.84
N ALA A 35 -3.42 5.09 14.54
CA ALA A 35 -3.66 4.91 15.97
C ALA A 35 -4.38 3.60 16.33
N ALA A 36 -5.03 2.93 15.36
CA ALA A 36 -5.73 1.66 15.60
C ALA A 36 -4.75 0.56 16.02
N GLU A 37 -5.17 -0.31 16.93
CA GLU A 37 -4.39 -1.48 17.33
C GLU A 37 -4.31 -2.50 16.18
N LEU A 38 -3.27 -3.34 16.20
CA LEU A 38 -3.18 -4.49 15.28
C LEU A 38 -4.35 -5.44 15.50
N ASP A 39 -4.70 -6.20 14.47
CA ASP A 39 -5.86 -7.11 14.43
C ASP A 39 -7.22 -6.42 14.58
N THR A 40 -7.27 -5.08 14.47
CA THR A 40 -8.53 -4.31 14.45
C THR A 40 -9.10 -4.27 13.02
N GLU A 41 -10.42 -4.46 12.90
CA GLU A 41 -11.10 -4.22 11.63
C GLU A 41 -11.10 -2.72 11.33
N VAL A 42 -10.62 -2.36 10.16
CA VAL A 42 -10.49 -0.97 9.69
C VAL A 42 -11.28 -0.78 8.40
N THR A 43 -11.79 0.42 8.19
CA THR A 43 -12.40 0.83 6.93
C THR A 43 -11.83 2.16 6.51
N VAL A 44 -11.23 2.22 5.32
CA VAL A 44 -10.60 3.42 4.78
C VAL A 44 -11.10 3.72 3.37
N GLU A 45 -11.09 4.98 2.97
CA GLU A 45 -11.23 5.38 1.56
C GLU A 45 -9.88 5.88 1.05
N THR A 46 -9.47 5.36 -0.10
CA THR A 46 -8.16 5.64 -0.66
C THR A 46 -8.19 5.51 -2.18
N TYR A 47 -7.09 5.83 -2.85
CA TYR A 47 -6.99 5.78 -4.30
C TYR A 47 -5.87 4.85 -4.72
N VAL A 48 -6.14 3.96 -5.66
CA VAL A 48 -5.15 3.08 -6.26
C VAL A 48 -4.01 3.91 -6.85
N GLN A 49 -2.77 3.58 -6.52
CA GLN A 49 -1.58 4.18 -7.11
C GLN A 49 -0.83 3.19 -7.99
N ALA A 50 -0.68 1.95 -7.51
CA ALA A 50 -0.06 0.86 -8.26
C ALA A 50 -0.58 -0.49 -7.76
N LYS A 51 -0.31 -1.54 -8.53
CA LYS A 51 -0.70 -2.90 -8.20
C LYS A 51 0.43 -3.87 -8.54
N GLN A 52 0.64 -4.85 -7.68
CA GLN A 52 1.41 -6.03 -8.07
C GLN A 52 0.64 -6.89 -9.06
N SER A 53 1.31 -7.75 -9.77
CA SER A 53 0.71 -8.68 -10.72
C SER A 53 -0.41 -9.49 -10.09
N TRP A 54 -1.53 -9.63 -10.81
CA TRP A 54 -2.62 -10.50 -10.39
C TRP A 54 -2.17 -11.96 -10.35
N TRP A 55 -2.50 -12.64 -9.27
CA TRP A 55 -2.18 -14.05 -9.08
C TRP A 55 -3.22 -14.73 -8.17
N ASP A 56 -3.66 -15.91 -8.53
CA ASP A 56 -4.56 -16.76 -7.73
C ASP A 56 -5.79 -16.02 -7.17
N ASN A 57 -6.46 -15.20 -7.99
CA ASN A 57 -7.59 -14.35 -7.62
C ASN A 57 -7.29 -13.34 -6.51
N LYS A 58 -6.06 -12.85 -6.45
CA LYS A 58 -5.62 -11.84 -5.50
C LYS A 58 -4.71 -10.81 -6.18
N ALA A 59 -4.60 -9.65 -5.56
CA ALA A 59 -3.60 -8.65 -5.89
C ALA A 59 -3.20 -7.85 -4.66
N THR A 60 -1.94 -7.48 -4.56
CA THR A 60 -1.44 -6.51 -3.61
C THR A 60 -1.51 -5.12 -4.23
N ILE A 61 -2.08 -4.17 -3.51
CA ILE A 61 -2.41 -2.83 -4.03
C ILE A 61 -1.73 -1.76 -3.17
N TYR A 62 -0.99 -0.86 -3.82
CA TYR A 62 -0.45 0.35 -3.22
C TYR A 62 -1.49 1.46 -3.40
N THR A 63 -1.93 2.05 -2.30
CA THR A 63 -2.96 3.09 -2.32
C THR A 63 -2.54 4.30 -1.52
N GLN A 64 -2.99 5.48 -1.92
CA GLN A 64 -2.71 6.73 -1.22
C GLN A 64 -3.87 7.70 -1.36
N ALA A 65 -4.18 8.40 -0.27
CA ALA A 65 -5.08 9.54 -0.21
C ALA A 65 -4.29 10.80 0.15
N ALA A 66 -4.95 11.94 0.25
CA ALA A 66 -4.28 13.19 0.57
C ALA A 66 -3.73 13.25 2.01
N ASP A 67 -4.24 12.41 2.90
CA ASP A 67 -3.86 12.36 4.32
C ASP A 67 -2.93 11.19 4.68
N GLY A 68 -2.62 10.29 3.73
CA GLY A 68 -1.70 9.17 3.95
C GLY A 68 -1.92 8.00 3.00
N ALA A 69 -1.18 6.93 3.20
CA ALA A 69 -1.13 5.79 2.30
C ALA A 69 -1.40 4.46 3.02
N TYR A 70 -1.79 3.45 2.23
CA TYR A 70 -2.12 2.13 2.74
C TYR A 70 -1.61 1.06 1.78
N PHE A 71 -1.04 0.00 2.35
CA PHE A 71 -0.65 -1.20 1.63
C PHE A 71 -1.72 -2.28 1.86
N ILE A 72 -2.35 -2.74 0.79
CA ILE A 72 -3.42 -3.73 0.88
C ILE A 72 -2.87 -5.05 0.37
N TYR A 73 -2.59 -5.96 1.30
CA TYR A 73 -1.91 -7.21 1.00
C TYR A 73 -2.89 -8.28 0.52
N GLU A 74 -2.56 -8.91 -0.61
CA GLU A 74 -3.27 -10.05 -1.21
C GLU A 74 -4.82 -9.93 -1.18
N MET A 75 -5.32 -8.75 -1.54
CA MET A 75 -6.76 -8.49 -1.61
C MET A 75 -7.43 -9.42 -2.63
N PRO A 76 -8.47 -10.18 -2.25
CA PRO A 76 -9.24 -11.00 -3.18
C PRO A 76 -9.88 -10.15 -4.28
N ILE A 77 -9.58 -10.45 -5.54
CA ILE A 77 -10.08 -9.71 -6.69
C ILE A 77 -10.10 -10.59 -7.94
N SER A 78 -11.17 -10.53 -8.73
CA SER A 78 -11.19 -11.17 -10.04
C SER A 78 -10.20 -10.48 -10.99
N GLN A 79 -9.70 -11.21 -12.00
CA GLN A 79 -8.83 -10.58 -13.00
C GLN A 79 -9.55 -9.46 -13.75
N GLU A 80 -10.84 -9.63 -14.07
CA GLU A 80 -11.65 -8.61 -14.74
C GLU A 80 -11.71 -7.31 -13.94
N ASP A 81 -11.92 -7.40 -12.63
CA ASP A 81 -11.98 -6.21 -11.76
C ASP A 81 -10.58 -5.65 -11.48
N TYR A 82 -9.57 -6.52 -11.37
CA TYR A 82 -8.18 -6.07 -11.28
C TYR A 82 -7.78 -5.19 -12.48
N ASP A 83 -8.17 -5.57 -13.69
CA ASP A 83 -7.88 -4.78 -14.91
C ASP A 83 -8.55 -3.41 -14.88
N LYS A 84 -9.71 -3.27 -14.23
CA LYS A 84 -10.46 -2.01 -14.08
C LYS A 84 -9.87 -1.07 -13.02
N LEU A 85 -9.17 -1.61 -12.01
CA LEU A 85 -8.52 -0.80 -10.98
C LEU A 85 -7.27 -0.13 -11.55
N VAL A 86 -7.43 1.04 -12.12
CA VAL A 86 -6.34 1.86 -12.65
C VAL A 86 -5.88 2.92 -11.64
N PRO A 87 -4.65 3.47 -11.76
CA PRO A 87 -4.21 4.57 -10.91
C PRO A 87 -5.21 5.73 -10.87
N GLY A 88 -5.49 6.24 -9.67
CA GLY A 88 -6.48 7.27 -9.42
C GLY A 88 -7.90 6.74 -9.12
N THR A 89 -8.18 5.45 -9.30
CA THR A 89 -9.48 4.87 -8.93
C THR A 89 -9.69 4.94 -7.42
N LYS A 90 -10.79 5.56 -6.98
CA LYS A 90 -11.18 5.61 -5.57
C LYS A 90 -11.80 4.28 -5.15
N ILE A 91 -11.34 3.74 -4.04
CA ILE A 91 -11.88 2.54 -3.43
C ILE A 91 -12.10 2.75 -1.93
N LYS A 92 -13.14 2.09 -1.42
CA LYS A 92 -13.35 1.90 0.01
C LYS A 92 -12.93 0.48 0.36
N VAL A 93 -12.04 0.35 1.32
CA VAL A 93 -11.45 -0.93 1.74
C VAL A 93 -11.81 -1.21 3.17
N THR A 94 -12.29 -2.41 3.44
CA THR A 94 -12.51 -2.93 4.80
C THR A 94 -11.70 -4.20 4.98
N GLY A 95 -10.90 -4.28 6.03
CA GLY A 95 -10.05 -5.42 6.34
C GLY A 95 -9.47 -5.31 7.74
N TYR A 96 -8.41 -6.02 8.03
CA TYR A 96 -7.76 -6.02 9.33
C TYR A 96 -6.39 -5.36 9.24
N LYS A 97 -6.11 -4.42 10.16
CA LYS A 97 -4.77 -3.84 10.28
C LYS A 97 -3.81 -4.92 10.78
N ALA A 98 -2.76 -5.17 10.05
CA ALA A 98 -1.72 -6.14 10.37
C ALA A 98 -0.33 -5.50 10.26
N GLU A 99 0.67 -6.19 10.80
CA GLU A 99 2.07 -5.81 10.64
C GLU A 99 2.89 -7.04 10.28
N TRP A 100 3.72 -6.91 9.24
CA TRP A 100 4.69 -7.93 8.87
C TRP A 100 6.08 -7.34 8.69
N SER A 101 7.01 -7.72 9.58
CA SER A 101 8.40 -7.22 9.55
C SER A 101 8.54 -5.69 9.56
N GLY A 102 7.59 -4.99 10.21
CA GLY A 102 7.53 -3.54 10.28
C GLY A 102 6.68 -2.89 9.18
N GLU A 103 6.25 -3.64 8.17
CA GLU A 103 5.26 -3.16 7.20
C GLU A 103 3.87 -3.19 7.81
N VAL A 104 3.21 -2.02 7.87
CA VAL A 104 1.81 -1.92 8.31
C VAL A 104 0.89 -2.05 7.11
N GLU A 105 0.05 -3.07 7.12
CA GLU A 105 -0.77 -3.47 5.98
C GLU A 105 -2.23 -3.72 6.37
N ILE A 106 -3.10 -3.78 5.36
CA ILE A 106 -4.49 -4.24 5.52
C ILE A 106 -4.60 -5.62 4.89
N THR A 107 -4.96 -6.62 5.71
CA THR A 107 -5.15 -8.01 5.29
C THR A 107 -6.61 -8.42 5.28
N ASP A 108 -6.95 -9.57 4.69
CA ASP A 108 -8.31 -10.10 4.55
C ASP A 108 -9.29 -9.04 4.00
N ALA A 109 -8.79 -8.21 3.12
CA ALA A 109 -9.46 -7.01 2.64
C ALA A 109 -10.62 -7.32 1.68
N LYS A 110 -11.67 -6.51 1.79
CA LYS A 110 -12.75 -6.38 0.81
C LYS A 110 -12.76 -4.93 0.32
N TYR A 111 -13.17 -4.72 -0.92
CA TYR A 111 -13.23 -3.38 -1.47
C TYR A 111 -14.53 -3.11 -2.20
N GLU A 112 -14.84 -1.83 -2.32
CA GLU A 112 -15.90 -1.29 -3.17
C GLU A 112 -15.30 -0.13 -3.98
N VAL A 113 -15.59 -0.07 -5.28
CA VAL A 113 -15.24 1.11 -6.08
C VAL A 113 -16.18 2.24 -5.72
N VAL A 114 -15.64 3.40 -5.39
CA VAL A 114 -16.39 4.61 -5.06
C VAL A 114 -16.37 5.55 -6.26
N GLU A 115 -17.55 5.87 -6.79
CA GLU A 115 -17.68 6.85 -7.87
C GLU A 115 -17.34 8.26 -7.37
N GLY A 116 -16.71 9.07 -8.20
CA GLY A 116 -16.44 10.47 -7.90
C GLY A 116 -15.03 10.90 -8.30
N ASP A 117 -14.32 11.52 -7.36
CA ASP A 117 -13.02 12.11 -7.59
C ASP A 117 -11.94 11.06 -7.90
N THR A 118 -10.92 11.49 -8.62
CA THR A 118 -9.70 10.72 -8.86
C THR A 118 -8.52 11.41 -8.19
N PHE A 119 -7.56 10.63 -7.69
CA PHE A 119 -6.35 11.16 -7.10
C PHE A 119 -5.15 10.29 -7.47
N VAL A 120 -4.13 10.92 -8.06
CA VAL A 120 -2.83 10.31 -8.31
C VAL A 120 -1.80 11.11 -7.51
N ALA A 121 -1.08 10.43 -6.64
CA ALA A 121 -0.10 11.05 -5.76
C ALA A 121 1.10 11.58 -6.55
N GLU A 122 1.66 12.70 -6.11
CA GLU A 122 2.99 13.15 -6.49
C GLU A 122 4.00 12.65 -5.46
N ALA A 123 5.19 12.23 -5.91
CA ALA A 123 6.21 11.70 -5.03
C ALA A 123 6.74 12.77 -4.06
N ALA A 124 6.57 12.55 -2.76
CA ALA A 124 7.12 13.43 -1.73
C ALA A 124 8.65 13.22 -1.62
N ASP A 125 9.43 14.31 -1.62
CA ASP A 125 10.88 14.19 -1.41
C ASP A 125 11.19 13.92 0.06
N VAL A 126 11.62 12.70 0.35
CA VAL A 126 12.00 12.24 1.69
C VAL A 126 13.52 12.05 1.84
N THR A 127 14.32 12.56 0.90
CA THR A 127 15.78 12.37 0.90
C THR A 127 16.41 12.79 2.22
N ALA A 128 15.99 13.93 2.78
CA ALA A 128 16.52 14.44 4.05
C ALA A 128 16.10 13.63 5.28
N LEU A 129 15.07 12.77 5.17
CA LEU A 129 14.57 11.92 6.24
C LEU A 129 15.26 10.55 6.29
N LEU A 130 16.06 10.21 5.29
CA LEU A 130 16.78 8.93 5.25
C LEU A 130 17.63 8.71 6.51
N GLY A 131 17.38 7.59 7.19
CA GLY A 131 18.05 7.20 8.40
C GLY A 131 17.65 7.98 9.66
N THR A 132 16.50 8.65 9.63
CA THR A 132 15.84 9.28 10.80
C THR A 132 14.57 8.51 11.17
N ASP A 133 14.12 8.65 12.40
CA ASP A 133 12.85 8.05 12.87
C ASP A 133 11.62 8.72 12.24
N GLU A 134 11.77 9.91 11.64
CA GLU A 134 10.67 10.64 11.01
C GLU A 134 10.24 10.00 9.68
N LEU A 135 11.13 9.21 9.03
CA LEU A 135 10.86 8.57 7.76
C LEU A 135 9.62 7.65 7.82
N VAL A 136 9.39 6.97 8.94
CA VAL A 136 8.27 6.03 9.10
C VAL A 136 6.90 6.71 8.95
N ALA A 137 6.79 8.02 9.18
CA ALA A 137 5.55 8.75 8.98
C ALA A 137 5.08 8.79 7.51
N HIS A 138 5.98 8.46 6.58
CA HIS A 138 5.70 8.37 5.15
C HIS A 138 5.55 6.92 4.65
N GLN A 139 5.41 5.95 5.57
CA GLN A 139 5.24 4.54 5.19
C GLN A 139 4.09 4.38 4.20
N ASN A 140 4.32 3.56 3.16
CA ASN A 140 3.39 3.29 2.05
C ASN A 140 3.16 4.45 1.06
N GLU A 141 3.60 5.67 1.35
CA GLU A 141 3.48 6.79 0.43
C GLU A 141 4.38 6.62 -0.81
N LEU A 142 3.95 7.21 -1.91
CA LEU A 142 4.81 7.44 -3.06
C LEU A 142 5.82 8.54 -2.70
N VAL A 143 7.10 8.20 -2.72
CA VAL A 143 8.20 9.07 -2.28
C VAL A 143 9.29 9.18 -3.33
N SER A 144 10.14 10.19 -3.20
CA SER A 144 11.32 10.36 -4.03
C SER A 144 12.59 10.53 -3.19
N PHE A 145 13.70 10.08 -3.79
CA PHE A 145 15.05 10.18 -3.25
C PHE A 145 15.93 10.87 -4.29
N LYS A 146 16.53 12.00 -3.94
CA LYS A 146 17.22 12.87 -4.89
C LYS A 146 18.75 12.84 -4.71
N GLY A 147 19.46 12.77 -5.85
CA GLY A 147 20.92 12.81 -5.89
C GLY A 147 21.58 11.70 -5.07
N MET A 148 21.06 10.48 -5.21
CA MET A 148 21.59 9.28 -4.55
C MET A 148 22.76 8.72 -5.36
N THR A 149 23.86 8.38 -4.72
CA THR A 149 25.01 7.74 -5.37
C THR A 149 24.92 6.23 -5.27
N ILE A 150 24.97 5.53 -6.39
CA ILE A 150 24.92 4.07 -6.44
C ILE A 150 26.21 3.49 -5.85
N GLU A 151 26.05 2.59 -4.90
CA GLU A 151 27.14 1.90 -4.22
C GLU A 151 27.27 0.45 -4.68
N ALA A 152 28.42 -0.16 -4.41
CA ALA A 152 28.56 -1.60 -4.60
C ALA A 152 27.58 -2.35 -3.71
N TYR A 153 26.80 -3.25 -4.30
CA TYR A 153 25.83 -4.05 -3.56
C TYR A 153 26.53 -5.01 -2.60
N ASP A 154 27.62 -5.63 -3.05
CA ASP A 154 28.42 -6.58 -2.31
C ASP A 154 29.92 -6.48 -2.65
N GLU A 155 30.72 -7.42 -2.14
CA GLU A 155 32.17 -7.48 -2.32
C GLU A 155 32.60 -7.73 -3.79
N THR A 156 31.70 -8.16 -4.66
CA THR A 156 31.99 -8.33 -6.10
C THR A 156 32.09 -7.01 -6.85
N GLY A 157 31.60 -5.92 -6.25
CA GLY A 157 31.54 -4.60 -6.87
C GLY A 157 30.39 -4.43 -7.85
N ALA A 158 29.41 -5.35 -7.86
CA ALA A 158 28.21 -5.20 -8.66
C ALA A 158 27.33 -4.04 -8.13
N ALA A 159 26.70 -3.27 -9.03
CA ALA A 159 25.82 -2.18 -8.65
C ALA A 159 24.45 -2.64 -8.14
N PHE A 160 24.07 -3.88 -8.45
CA PHE A 160 22.82 -4.52 -8.03
C PHE A 160 22.99 -6.04 -7.94
N ALA A 161 22.01 -6.70 -7.32
CA ALA A 161 21.91 -8.17 -7.34
C ALA A 161 20.45 -8.60 -7.57
N TYR A 162 20.26 -9.75 -8.20
CA TYR A 162 18.97 -10.43 -8.21
C TYR A 162 18.80 -11.18 -6.88
N LYS A 163 17.62 -11.21 -6.32
CA LYS A 163 17.28 -12.00 -5.13
C LYS A 163 17.69 -13.47 -5.28
N ASN A 164 17.47 -14.02 -6.45
CA ASN A 164 17.99 -15.30 -6.83
C ASN A 164 19.04 -15.10 -7.93
N ALA A 165 20.31 -15.31 -7.60
CA ALA A 165 21.45 -15.02 -8.48
C ALA A 165 21.38 -15.65 -9.89
N ASN A 166 20.55 -16.67 -10.07
CA ASN A 166 20.37 -17.36 -11.35
C ASN A 166 19.04 -17.07 -12.05
N ASP A 167 18.20 -16.20 -11.47
CA ASP A 167 16.86 -15.94 -11.98
C ASP A 167 16.59 -14.45 -12.15
N LYS A 168 16.60 -14.01 -13.41
CA LYS A 168 16.23 -12.62 -13.78
C LYS A 168 14.71 -12.35 -13.72
N THR A 169 13.93 -13.25 -13.13
CA THR A 169 12.50 -13.11 -12.91
C THR A 169 12.19 -12.98 -11.42
N ASP A 170 13.06 -12.27 -10.70
CA ASP A 170 12.92 -12.02 -9.25
C ASP A 170 13.31 -10.57 -8.94
N ASP A 171 13.13 -10.19 -7.66
CA ASP A 171 13.45 -8.84 -7.19
C ASP A 171 14.90 -8.45 -7.50
N LEU A 172 15.10 -7.17 -7.80
CA LEU A 172 16.40 -6.55 -7.88
C LEU A 172 16.68 -5.77 -6.60
N TYR A 173 17.81 -6.01 -5.97
CA TYR A 173 18.31 -5.25 -4.84
C TYR A 173 19.50 -4.40 -5.23
N PHE A 174 19.55 -3.18 -4.77
CA PHE A 174 20.68 -2.28 -4.99
C PHE A 174 20.85 -1.35 -3.79
N LYS A 175 22.02 -0.71 -3.73
CA LYS A 175 22.38 0.21 -2.67
C LYS A 175 22.69 1.58 -3.24
N ALA A 176 22.26 2.61 -2.51
CA ALA A 176 22.66 3.97 -2.83
C ALA A 176 22.95 4.75 -1.56
N SER A 177 23.88 5.69 -1.65
CA SER A 177 24.31 6.50 -0.52
C SER A 177 23.87 7.94 -0.65
N LYS A 178 23.68 8.58 0.51
CA LYS A 178 23.51 10.01 0.66
C LYS A 178 24.22 10.47 1.92
N ASP A 179 24.96 11.56 1.83
CA ASP A 179 25.68 12.17 2.95
C ASP A 179 26.55 11.18 3.74
N GLY A 180 27.16 10.23 3.03
CA GLY A 180 28.06 9.21 3.58
C GLY A 180 27.38 8.03 4.28
N LYS A 181 26.05 7.92 4.17
CA LYS A 181 25.29 6.75 4.65
C LYS A 181 24.71 5.99 3.46
N THR A 182 24.73 4.67 3.55
CA THR A 182 24.22 3.75 2.53
C THR A 182 22.89 3.17 2.95
N TYR A 183 21.96 3.05 1.99
CA TYR A 183 20.60 2.57 2.16
C TYR A 183 20.30 1.51 1.12
N ASP A 184 19.39 0.58 1.47
CA ASP A 184 18.96 -0.50 0.60
C ASP A 184 17.67 -0.11 -0.13
N PHE A 185 17.57 -0.54 -1.39
CA PHE A 185 16.43 -0.32 -2.28
C PHE A 185 16.10 -1.60 -3.04
N CYS A 186 14.82 -1.74 -3.41
CA CYS A 186 14.31 -2.90 -4.13
C CYS A 186 13.52 -2.47 -5.36
N VAL A 187 13.69 -3.16 -6.47
CA VAL A 187 12.67 -3.22 -7.54
C VAL A 187 11.94 -4.53 -7.33
N GLU A 188 10.76 -4.45 -6.73
CA GLU A 188 9.92 -5.60 -6.44
C GLU A 188 9.33 -6.15 -7.74
N PHE A 189 9.56 -7.43 -8.02
CA PHE A 189 9.30 -8.04 -9.32
C PHE A 189 7.82 -8.09 -9.71
N TYR A 190 6.93 -8.32 -8.74
CA TYR A 190 5.49 -8.38 -9.03
C TYR A 190 4.89 -6.99 -9.25
N LEU A 191 5.52 -5.93 -8.75
CA LEU A 191 5.17 -4.54 -9.03
C LEU A 191 5.79 -4.07 -10.35
N CYS A 192 7.08 -4.35 -10.53
CA CYS A 192 7.89 -3.86 -11.65
C CYS A 192 8.70 -4.99 -12.26
N GLY A 193 8.05 -5.82 -13.08
CA GLY A 193 8.69 -6.96 -13.73
C GLY A 193 9.79 -6.56 -14.73
N LYS A 194 10.55 -7.55 -15.19
CA LYS A 194 11.76 -7.42 -16.03
C LYS A 194 11.59 -6.60 -17.33
N ASP A 195 10.36 -6.45 -17.79
CA ASP A 195 10.08 -5.71 -19.04
C ASP A 195 9.81 -4.22 -18.78
N THR A 196 9.73 -3.78 -17.53
CA THR A 196 9.54 -2.38 -17.15
C THR A 196 10.81 -1.55 -17.34
N ASP A 197 10.62 -0.25 -17.52
CA ASP A 197 11.75 0.68 -17.70
C ASP A 197 12.62 0.77 -16.45
N VAL A 198 12.02 0.73 -15.24
CA VAL A 198 12.78 0.78 -13.97
C VAL A 198 13.66 -0.44 -13.80
N TYR A 199 13.14 -1.65 -14.11
CA TYR A 199 13.92 -2.88 -14.00
C TYR A 199 15.16 -2.82 -14.88
N LYS A 200 14.97 -2.42 -16.16
CA LYS A 200 16.07 -2.22 -17.13
C LYS A 200 17.02 -1.10 -16.73
N ALA A 201 16.50 -0.03 -16.13
CA ALA A 201 17.33 1.07 -15.65
C ALA A 201 18.26 0.61 -14.53
N VAL A 202 17.76 -0.20 -13.57
CA VAL A 202 18.59 -0.75 -12.49
C VAL A 202 19.62 -1.75 -13.02
N GLU A 203 19.26 -2.60 -13.99
CA GLU A 203 20.23 -3.48 -14.66
C GLU A 203 21.37 -2.73 -15.38
N ALA A 204 21.15 -1.47 -15.75
CA ALA A 204 22.14 -0.62 -16.43
C ALA A 204 23.01 0.21 -15.47
N LEU A 205 22.69 0.26 -14.16
CA LEU A 205 23.41 1.05 -13.18
C LEU A 205 24.86 0.62 -13.02
N LYS A 206 25.68 1.60 -12.70
CA LYS A 206 27.09 1.42 -12.34
C LYS A 206 27.36 2.06 -11.00
N VAL A 207 28.27 1.48 -10.24
CA VAL A 207 28.78 2.10 -9.01
C VAL A 207 29.32 3.48 -9.32
N GLY A 208 28.89 4.47 -8.54
CA GLY A 208 29.22 5.89 -8.72
C GLY A 208 28.23 6.68 -9.55
N ASP A 209 27.24 6.05 -10.21
CA ASP A 209 26.16 6.80 -10.89
C ASP A 209 25.37 7.60 -9.84
N VAL A 210 24.99 8.81 -10.20
CA VAL A 210 24.13 9.68 -9.35
C VAL A 210 22.73 9.71 -9.95
N VAL A 211 21.74 9.30 -9.16
CA VAL A 211 20.37 9.11 -9.63
C VAL A 211 19.34 9.80 -8.75
N ASP A 212 18.21 10.14 -9.35
CA ASP A 212 16.95 10.42 -8.68
C ASP A 212 16.04 9.20 -8.82
N MET A 213 15.36 8.84 -7.74
CA MET A 213 14.49 7.66 -7.69
C MET A 213 13.12 8.02 -7.15
N GLU A 214 12.10 7.26 -7.57
CA GLU A 214 10.75 7.33 -7.01
C GLU A 214 10.24 5.92 -6.77
N GLY A 215 9.42 5.75 -5.73
CA GLY A 215 8.82 4.46 -5.39
C GLY A 215 7.96 4.54 -4.15
N PHE A 216 7.39 3.42 -3.73
CA PHE A 216 6.60 3.34 -2.52
C PHE A 216 7.48 3.01 -1.32
N LEU A 217 7.30 3.72 -0.22
CA LEU A 217 8.11 3.54 0.99
C LEU A 217 7.63 2.30 1.76
N TYR A 218 8.00 1.14 1.25
CA TYR A 218 7.75 -0.15 1.88
C TYR A 218 8.74 -0.40 3.04
N TRP A 219 8.36 -1.27 3.97
CA TRP A 219 9.14 -1.62 5.14
C TRP A 219 9.44 -3.12 5.21
N TYR A 220 10.70 -3.48 5.46
CA TYR A 220 11.11 -4.85 5.75
C TYR A 220 12.28 -4.85 6.73
N ASN A 221 11.99 -4.95 8.05
CA ASN A 221 12.98 -4.77 9.12
C ASN A 221 13.73 -3.43 9.04
N GLY A 222 13.08 -2.40 8.50
CA GLY A 222 13.59 -1.08 8.19
C GLY A 222 13.07 -0.61 6.85
N ALA A 223 13.37 0.63 6.44
CA ALA A 223 12.97 1.13 5.15
C ALA A 223 13.55 0.29 4.01
N ASN A 224 12.68 -0.21 3.14
CA ASN A 224 13.02 -0.98 1.95
C ASN A 224 12.15 -0.53 0.77
N PRO A 225 12.37 0.70 0.25
CA PRO A 225 11.50 1.29 -0.75
C PRO A 225 11.42 0.43 -2.02
N HIS A 226 10.17 0.20 -2.50
CA HIS A 226 9.90 -0.46 -3.77
C HIS A 226 9.96 0.57 -4.89
N ILE A 227 11.08 0.62 -5.58
CA ILE A 227 11.39 1.64 -6.60
C ILE A 227 10.66 1.37 -7.90
N THR A 228 10.00 2.40 -8.42
CA THR A 228 9.22 2.37 -9.67
C THR A 228 9.80 3.26 -10.77
N SER A 229 10.77 4.13 -10.44
CA SER A 229 11.47 4.98 -11.40
C SER A 229 12.89 5.27 -10.95
N VAL A 230 13.84 5.17 -11.88
CA VAL A 230 15.25 5.57 -11.70
C VAL A 230 15.66 6.41 -12.89
N LYS A 231 16.23 7.60 -12.64
CA LYS A 231 16.72 8.53 -13.66
C LYS A 231 18.06 9.09 -13.24
N ALA A 232 18.91 9.48 -14.20
CA ALA A 232 20.11 10.25 -13.87
C ALA A 232 19.71 11.54 -13.13
N ALA A 233 20.42 11.87 -12.06
CA ALA A 233 20.18 13.10 -11.33
C ALA A 233 20.44 14.33 -12.22
N GLN A 234 19.61 15.35 -12.06
CA GLN A 234 19.71 16.60 -12.81
C GLN A 234 20.56 17.63 -12.07
#